data_a19f94f3a0c28daf7f61430fe60acd94
#
_entry.id   a19f94f3a0c28daf7f61430fe60acd94
#
_cell.length_a   1.000
_cell.length_b   1.000
_cell.length_c   1.000
_cell.angle_alpha   90.00
_cell.angle_beta   90.00
_cell.angle_gamma   90.00
#
_symmetry.space_group_name_H-M   'P 1'
#
loop_
_entity.id
_entity.type
_entity.pdbx_description
1 polymer ?
#
loop_
_entity_poly.entity_id
_entity_poly.type
_entity_poly.pdbx_seq_one_letter_code
_entity_poly.pdbx_strand_id
1 'polypeptide(L)'
;MSGDPNWYRARTQDGREGMIPANYVQKREVVKLNAMPWFHGKITREQAEALLNPPHDGTFLVRESTNYPGDYTLCVSFGAKVEHYRVIFKNNRLTIDEEIDFENLTKLVEHYEKDADGLCTTLKKPVPKKGGQGFSVDSQAFKDAGWAINRTEVQLGKSLGKGEFGDVIQGVYRGRLVAIKSLKDTSKAAQQFLAEASVMTAVSHPNLVQLIGVCFGDPIFIITEFMAKGSLVDYLRSRGRSVITTSDNLQFSCNICAGMAYLESKNLVHRDLAARNVLLSEEGTAKVSDFGLAREMNFDKLEGGKVPVKWTAPEALRHGHFSTKSDVWSFGILLWELYSYGRPPYPRVPIADVVAHVEKGYRMEPPEGCPEDIYSIMKECWQLVPDKRPAFKKLLQQLENFRSVLV
;
A
#
# COMPACT_ATOMS: atom_id res chain seq x y z
N MET A 1 3.05 26.82 32.27
CA MET A 1 2.87 25.41 31.91
C MET A 1 1.38 25.16 31.76
N SER A 2 0.81 25.39 30.60
CA SER A 2 -0.56 25.00 30.27
C SER A 2 -0.45 23.86 29.27
N GLY A 3 -0.46 22.64 29.77
CA GLY A 3 -0.52 21.48 28.91
C GLY A 3 -1.95 21.22 28.51
N ASP A 4 -2.41 21.76 27.40
CA ASP A 4 -3.61 21.27 26.76
C ASP A 4 -3.32 19.83 26.28
N PRO A 5 -4.03 18.79 26.77
CA PRO A 5 -3.79 17.41 26.43
C PRO A 5 -4.01 17.12 24.93
N ASN A 6 -4.60 18.06 24.21
CA ASN A 6 -4.89 17.94 22.78
C ASN A 6 -3.79 18.49 21.86
N TRP A 7 -2.69 19.04 22.42
CA TRP A 7 -1.62 19.66 21.65
C TRP A 7 -0.23 19.25 22.15
N TYR A 8 0.66 18.90 21.20
CA TYR A 8 2.08 18.65 21.47
C TYR A 8 2.96 19.77 20.92
N ARG A 9 3.97 20.15 21.69
CA ARG A 9 5.05 21.02 21.18
C ARG A 9 6.01 20.17 20.36
N ALA A 10 6.18 20.47 19.09
CA ALA A 10 7.06 19.76 18.18
C ALA A 10 8.16 20.69 17.66
N ARG A 11 9.32 20.10 17.35
CA ARG A 11 10.46 20.77 16.75
C ARG A 11 10.87 20.06 15.48
N THR A 12 11.03 20.78 14.37
CA THR A 12 11.52 20.27 13.10
C THR A 12 13.03 20.04 13.14
N GLN A 13 13.57 19.26 12.20
CA GLN A 13 15.02 18.98 12.12
C GLN A 13 15.86 20.26 11.89
N ASP A 14 15.28 21.29 11.27
CA ASP A 14 15.88 22.61 11.05
C ASP A 14 15.65 23.58 12.22
N GLY A 15 15.13 23.09 13.36
CA GLY A 15 15.06 23.80 14.63
C GLY A 15 13.82 24.65 14.85
N ARG A 16 12.85 24.70 13.93
CA ARG A 16 11.59 25.44 14.12
C ARG A 16 10.68 24.73 15.09
N GLU A 17 10.09 25.48 16.01
CA GLU A 17 9.14 24.94 16.99
C GLU A 17 7.71 25.37 16.67
N GLY A 18 6.75 24.49 16.93
CA GLY A 18 5.32 24.73 16.73
C GLY A 18 4.46 23.80 17.58
N MET A 19 3.17 24.11 17.67
CA MET A 19 2.18 23.27 18.33
C MET A 19 1.53 22.38 17.27
N ILE A 20 1.46 21.07 17.54
CA ILE A 20 0.80 20.08 16.68
C ILE A 20 -0.34 19.47 17.48
N PRO A 21 -1.57 19.38 16.92
CA PRO A 21 -2.68 18.69 17.57
C PRO A 21 -2.33 17.26 17.91
N ALA A 22 -2.75 16.76 19.06
CA ALA A 22 -2.42 15.41 19.53
C ALA A 22 -2.91 14.30 18.58
N ASN A 23 -3.99 14.55 17.87
CA ASN A 23 -4.51 13.64 16.83
C ASN A 23 -3.68 13.62 15.53
N TYR A 24 -2.73 14.55 15.37
CA TYR A 24 -1.75 14.59 14.27
C TYR A 24 -0.40 13.99 14.65
N VAL A 25 -0.20 13.69 15.93
CA VAL A 25 1.07 13.14 16.44
C VAL A 25 0.86 11.69 16.83
N GLN A 26 1.33 10.77 16.01
CA GLN A 26 1.48 9.37 16.41
C GLN A 26 2.84 9.19 17.08
N LYS A 27 2.87 8.63 18.30
CA LYS A 27 4.13 8.25 18.93
C LYS A 27 4.90 7.32 17.98
N ARG A 28 6.10 7.70 17.61
CA ARG A 28 6.97 6.99 16.65
C ARG A 28 7.20 5.50 16.99
N GLU A 29 7.04 5.12 18.26
CA GLU A 29 7.19 3.77 18.75
C GLU A 29 6.00 2.86 18.40
N VAL A 30 4.77 3.37 18.40
CA VAL A 30 3.56 2.58 18.05
C VAL A 30 3.58 2.21 16.57
N VAL A 31 4.07 3.10 15.71
CA VAL A 31 4.21 2.85 14.27
C VAL A 31 5.25 1.76 13.99
N LYS A 32 6.39 1.76 14.73
CA LYS A 32 7.41 0.73 14.60
C LYS A 32 6.93 -0.64 15.09
N LEU A 33 6.15 -0.70 16.19
CA LEU A 33 5.68 -1.96 16.78
C LEU A 33 4.73 -2.73 15.88
N ASN A 34 3.79 -2.03 15.23
CA ASN A 34 2.86 -2.67 14.31
C ASN A 34 3.53 -3.23 13.05
N ALA A 35 4.73 -2.76 12.71
CA ALA A 35 5.55 -3.29 11.63
C ALA A 35 6.34 -4.55 12.03
N MET A 36 6.47 -4.83 13.33
CA MET A 36 7.23 -5.99 13.78
C MET A 36 6.44 -7.28 13.54
N PRO A 37 7.07 -8.31 12.95
CA PRO A 37 6.40 -9.57 12.63
C PRO A 37 5.85 -10.30 13.85
N TRP A 38 6.46 -10.09 14.99
CA TRP A 38 6.10 -10.70 16.27
C TRP A 38 5.06 -9.90 17.09
N PHE A 39 4.71 -8.66 16.70
CA PHE A 39 3.75 -7.84 17.46
C PHE A 39 2.34 -7.98 16.90
N HIS A 40 1.42 -8.55 17.66
CA HIS A 40 0.06 -8.86 17.25
C HIS A 40 -1.01 -7.88 17.73
N GLY A 41 -0.61 -6.78 18.43
CA GLY A 41 -1.56 -5.76 18.91
C GLY A 41 -2.58 -6.31 19.89
N LYS A 42 -3.83 -5.89 19.74
CA LYS A 42 -4.94 -6.28 20.64
C LYS A 42 -5.54 -7.63 20.23
N ILE A 43 -4.96 -8.72 20.73
CA ILE A 43 -5.52 -10.07 20.63
C ILE A 43 -5.70 -10.66 22.03
N THR A 44 -6.67 -11.57 22.18
CA THR A 44 -6.92 -12.26 23.47
C THR A 44 -5.86 -13.33 23.74
N ARG A 45 -5.85 -13.87 24.97
CA ARG A 45 -4.98 -14.98 25.34
C ARG A 45 -5.25 -16.21 24.47
N GLU A 46 -6.52 -16.56 24.29
CA GLU A 46 -6.97 -17.71 23.50
C GLU A 46 -6.56 -17.56 22.03
N GLN A 47 -6.66 -16.35 21.50
CA GLN A 47 -6.20 -16.06 20.14
C GLN A 47 -4.68 -16.22 20.00
N ALA A 48 -3.92 -15.77 20.99
CA ALA A 48 -2.45 -15.94 21.01
C ALA A 48 -2.06 -17.42 21.08
N GLU A 49 -2.71 -18.20 21.95
CA GLU A 49 -2.48 -19.65 22.09
C GLU A 49 -2.85 -20.41 20.79
N ALA A 50 -3.96 -20.04 20.14
CA ALA A 50 -4.35 -20.60 18.86
C ALA A 50 -3.35 -20.29 17.73
N LEU A 51 -2.72 -19.12 17.76
CA LEU A 51 -1.69 -18.72 16.80
C LEU A 51 -0.37 -19.48 16.99
N LEU A 52 -0.06 -19.86 18.23
CA LEU A 52 1.13 -20.63 18.61
C LEU A 52 0.94 -22.15 18.50
N ASN A 53 -0.21 -22.61 18.00
CA ASN A 53 -0.49 -24.03 17.79
C ASN A 53 -0.27 -24.43 16.28
N PRO A 54 0.50 -25.54 15.99
CA PRO A 54 1.16 -26.44 16.91
C PRO A 54 2.37 -25.78 17.60
N PRO A 55 2.59 -26.07 18.92
CA PRO A 55 3.65 -25.43 19.68
C PRO A 55 5.02 -25.97 19.27
N HIS A 56 5.92 -25.04 18.91
CA HIS A 56 7.33 -25.35 18.68
C HIS A 56 8.17 -24.48 19.62
N ASP A 57 9.08 -25.09 20.37
CA ASP A 57 9.89 -24.42 21.38
C ASP A 57 10.65 -23.20 20.84
N GLY A 58 10.43 -22.05 21.48
CA GLY A 58 10.98 -20.76 21.11
C GLY A 58 10.17 -20.01 20.05
N THR A 59 9.05 -20.56 19.56
CA THR A 59 8.12 -19.78 18.74
C THR A 59 7.39 -18.78 19.64
N PHE A 60 7.29 -17.52 19.23
CA PHE A 60 6.79 -16.45 20.07
C PHE A 60 5.97 -15.39 19.34
N LEU A 61 5.21 -14.63 20.09
CA LEU A 61 4.57 -13.38 19.69
C LEU A 61 4.46 -12.42 20.89
N VAL A 62 4.29 -11.14 20.61
CA VAL A 62 3.99 -10.11 21.60
C VAL A 62 2.62 -9.51 21.29
N ARG A 63 1.80 -9.33 22.32
CA ARG A 63 0.48 -8.70 22.23
C ARG A 63 0.32 -7.58 23.27
N GLU A 64 -0.66 -6.70 23.05
CA GLU A 64 -1.08 -5.79 24.13
C GLU A 64 -1.73 -6.58 25.27
N SER A 65 -1.49 -6.17 26.51
CA SER A 65 -2.13 -6.80 27.66
C SER A 65 -3.62 -6.46 27.72
N THR A 66 -4.45 -7.49 27.88
CA THR A 66 -5.91 -7.30 28.03
C THR A 66 -6.28 -6.92 29.47
N ASN A 67 -5.48 -7.34 30.45
CA ASN A 67 -5.76 -7.15 31.88
C ASN A 67 -5.09 -5.89 32.46
N TYR A 68 -4.04 -5.41 31.83
CA TYR A 68 -3.25 -4.27 32.29
C TYR A 68 -3.06 -3.29 31.13
N PRO A 69 -3.96 -2.30 30.97
CA PRO A 69 -3.87 -1.32 29.89
C PRO A 69 -2.53 -0.56 29.88
N GLY A 70 -1.84 -0.56 28.76
CA GLY A 70 -0.51 0.05 28.62
C GLY A 70 0.66 -0.92 28.71
N ASP A 71 0.46 -2.11 29.27
CA ASP A 71 1.45 -3.19 29.29
C ASP A 71 1.33 -4.10 28.07
N TYR A 72 2.32 -4.97 27.90
CA TYR A 72 2.33 -6.00 26.86
C TYR A 72 2.42 -7.40 27.47
N THR A 73 2.24 -8.42 26.65
CA THR A 73 2.44 -9.83 27.02
C THR A 73 3.27 -10.50 25.94
N LEU A 74 4.43 -11.03 26.34
CA LEU A 74 5.24 -11.93 25.54
C LEU A 74 4.71 -13.35 25.70
N CYS A 75 4.34 -14.01 24.60
CA CYS A 75 3.82 -15.38 24.59
C CYS A 75 4.84 -16.27 23.89
N VAL A 76 5.31 -17.33 24.54
CA VAL A 76 6.39 -18.22 24.07
C VAL A 76 5.95 -19.67 24.15
N SER A 77 6.11 -20.43 23.08
CA SER A 77 5.89 -21.87 23.09
C SER A 77 7.08 -22.61 23.69
N PHE A 78 6.81 -23.49 24.67
CA PHE A 78 7.82 -24.35 25.29
C PHE A 78 7.18 -25.60 25.92
N GLY A 79 7.76 -26.79 25.70
CA GLY A 79 7.29 -28.03 26.29
C GLY A 79 5.81 -28.35 25.98
N ALA A 80 5.37 -28.12 24.74
CA ALA A 80 3.98 -28.27 24.26
C ALA A 80 2.96 -27.34 24.96
N LYS A 81 3.39 -26.29 25.64
CA LYS A 81 2.56 -25.24 26.25
C LYS A 81 2.94 -23.86 25.74
N VAL A 82 2.09 -22.90 26.03
CA VAL A 82 2.36 -21.48 25.78
C VAL A 82 2.52 -20.78 27.12
N GLU A 83 3.73 -20.29 27.37
CA GLU A 83 4.03 -19.46 28.54
C GLU A 83 3.76 -17.98 28.23
N HIS A 84 3.27 -17.24 29.21
CA HIS A 84 2.87 -15.85 29.08
C HIS A 84 3.61 -14.97 30.08
N TYR A 85 4.46 -14.08 29.59
CA TYR A 85 5.23 -13.17 30.44
C TYR A 85 4.64 -11.76 30.31
N ARG A 86 4.30 -11.15 31.44
CA ARG A 86 3.87 -9.76 31.48
C ARG A 86 5.07 -8.85 31.23
N VAL A 87 4.97 -7.96 30.27
CA VAL A 87 5.95 -6.91 30.00
C VAL A 87 5.38 -5.61 30.53
N ILE A 88 5.92 -5.15 31.64
CA ILE A 88 5.47 -3.97 32.37
C ILE A 88 6.05 -2.72 31.72
N PHE A 89 5.20 -1.73 31.42
CA PHE A 89 5.63 -0.44 30.95
C PHE A 89 5.56 0.60 32.08
N LYS A 90 6.71 0.99 32.62
CA LYS A 90 6.84 1.91 33.72
C LYS A 90 8.00 2.88 33.49
N ASN A 91 7.83 4.17 33.83
CA ASN A 91 8.87 5.20 33.68
C ASN A 91 9.50 5.26 32.28
N ASN A 92 8.68 5.05 31.24
CA ASN A 92 9.12 5.01 29.83
C ASN A 92 10.12 3.86 29.51
N ARG A 93 10.12 2.80 30.30
CA ARG A 93 10.94 1.59 30.17
C ARG A 93 10.04 0.36 30.20
N LEU A 94 10.54 -0.73 29.64
CA LEU A 94 9.88 -2.04 29.61
C LEU A 94 10.71 -3.05 30.38
N THR A 95 10.05 -3.87 31.20
CA THR A 95 10.71 -4.92 31.95
C THR A 95 9.78 -6.14 32.13
N ILE A 96 10.31 -7.34 32.30
CA ILE A 96 9.55 -8.55 32.63
C ILE A 96 9.62 -8.84 34.10
N ASP A 97 10.78 -8.74 34.70
CA ASP A 97 11.11 -9.17 36.09
C ASP A 97 11.58 -8.03 37.01
N GLU A 98 11.59 -6.82 36.51
CA GLU A 98 12.12 -5.61 37.17
C GLU A 98 13.65 -5.65 37.43
N GLU A 99 14.39 -6.64 36.91
CA GLU A 99 15.84 -6.71 37.00
C GLU A 99 16.51 -5.98 35.82
N ILE A 100 15.97 -6.12 34.63
CA ILE A 100 16.49 -5.46 33.41
C ILE A 100 15.42 -4.59 32.77
N ASP A 101 15.81 -3.37 32.43
CA ASP A 101 14.99 -2.38 31.76
C ASP A 101 15.36 -2.21 30.26
N PHE A 102 14.35 -2.22 29.39
CA PHE A 102 14.50 -2.03 27.95
C PHE A 102 13.88 -0.72 27.48
N GLU A 103 14.51 -0.09 26.53
CA GLU A 103 14.06 1.17 25.91
C GLU A 103 12.76 1.01 25.12
N ASN A 104 12.60 -0.14 24.48
CA ASN A 104 11.45 -0.49 23.65
C ASN A 104 11.33 -2.01 23.49
N LEU A 105 10.17 -2.48 22.95
CA LEU A 105 9.93 -3.91 22.74
C LEU A 105 10.92 -4.56 21.78
N THR A 106 11.49 -3.82 20.82
CA THR A 106 12.49 -4.37 19.90
C THR A 106 13.77 -4.75 20.67
N LYS A 107 14.23 -3.89 21.57
CA LYS A 107 15.40 -4.19 22.41
C LYS A 107 15.15 -5.34 23.36
N LEU A 108 13.96 -5.43 23.91
CA LEU A 108 13.54 -6.57 24.75
C LEU A 108 13.59 -7.87 23.92
N VAL A 109 12.99 -7.91 22.74
CA VAL A 109 13.00 -9.11 21.89
C VAL A 109 14.43 -9.46 21.47
N GLU A 110 15.25 -8.50 21.02
CA GLU A 110 16.66 -8.72 20.66
C GLU A 110 17.50 -9.30 21.81
N HIS A 111 17.18 -8.96 23.05
CA HIS A 111 17.85 -9.53 24.23
C HIS A 111 17.47 -10.99 24.41
N TYR A 112 16.18 -11.30 24.46
CA TYR A 112 15.67 -12.65 24.67
C TYR A 112 15.84 -13.60 23.48
N GLU A 113 16.17 -13.10 22.30
CA GLU A 113 16.64 -13.92 21.17
C GLU A 113 18.07 -14.46 21.40
N LYS A 114 18.87 -13.75 22.18
CA LYS A 114 20.27 -14.12 22.49
C LYS A 114 20.41 -14.95 23.76
N ASP A 115 19.67 -14.59 24.77
CA ASP A 115 19.71 -15.24 26.08
C ASP A 115 18.29 -15.41 26.64
N ALA A 116 18.00 -16.55 27.22
CA ALA A 116 16.70 -16.81 27.81
C ALA A 116 16.42 -15.95 29.05
N ASP A 117 17.44 -15.65 29.83
CA ASP A 117 17.46 -14.70 30.96
C ASP A 117 16.16 -14.71 31.80
N GLY A 118 15.83 -15.88 32.40
CA GLY A 118 14.58 -16.08 33.16
C GLY A 118 13.35 -16.51 32.34
N LEU A 119 13.38 -16.45 31.00
CA LEU A 119 12.34 -17.08 30.18
C LEU A 119 12.52 -18.61 30.13
N CYS A 120 11.44 -19.31 29.78
CA CYS A 120 11.46 -20.76 29.59
C CYS A 120 12.42 -21.24 28.49
N THR A 121 12.71 -20.41 27.51
CA THR A 121 13.67 -20.66 26.42
C THR A 121 14.00 -19.34 25.68
N THR A 122 15.07 -19.31 24.87
CA THR A 122 15.35 -18.21 23.97
C THR A 122 14.29 -18.07 22.89
N LEU A 123 14.03 -16.85 22.45
CA LEU A 123 13.12 -16.56 21.35
C LEU A 123 13.78 -16.97 20.03
N LYS A 124 13.13 -17.79 19.22
CA LYS A 124 13.71 -18.34 17.97
C LYS A 124 12.97 -17.85 16.73
N LYS A 125 11.66 -18.01 16.68
CA LYS A 125 10.85 -17.72 15.50
C LYS A 125 9.60 -16.96 15.87
N PRO A 126 9.38 -15.76 15.30
CA PRO A 126 8.12 -15.05 15.49
C PRO A 126 6.97 -15.76 14.77
N VAL A 127 5.79 -15.76 15.39
CA VAL A 127 4.55 -16.19 14.71
C VAL A 127 4.11 -15.09 13.76
N PRO A 128 3.92 -15.38 12.49
CA PRO A 128 3.38 -14.39 11.55
C PRO A 128 1.92 -14.06 11.91
N LYS A 129 1.52 -12.80 11.74
CA LYS A 129 0.15 -12.34 12.01
C LYS A 129 -0.86 -13.12 11.16
N LYS A 130 -1.84 -13.81 11.79
CA LYS A 130 -3.01 -14.35 11.10
C LYS A 130 -3.98 -13.18 10.84
N GLY A 131 -4.27 -12.91 9.58
CA GLY A 131 -5.19 -11.86 9.18
C GLY A 131 -4.58 -10.73 8.38
N GLY A 132 -3.23 -10.70 8.28
CA GLY A 132 -2.59 -10.32 7.06
C GLY A 132 -1.96 -11.60 6.56
N GLN A 133 -2.42 -12.14 5.48
CA GLN A 133 -1.46 -12.66 4.54
C GLN A 133 -0.66 -11.42 4.16
N GLY A 134 0.22 -10.98 5.06
CA GLY A 134 1.33 -10.15 4.68
C GLY A 134 1.97 -10.93 3.57
N PHE A 135 1.85 -10.44 2.36
CA PHE A 135 2.48 -11.05 1.21
C PHE A 135 3.90 -11.37 1.64
N SER A 136 4.20 -12.65 1.78
CA SER A 136 5.45 -13.12 2.34
C SER A 136 6.59 -12.62 1.46
N VAL A 137 7.38 -11.71 2.00
CA VAL A 137 8.58 -11.16 1.33
C VAL A 137 9.73 -12.19 1.40
N ASP A 138 9.42 -13.44 1.68
CA ASP A 138 10.36 -14.52 1.70
C ASP A 138 10.75 -14.92 0.27
N SER A 139 12.05 -14.76 -0.06
CA SER A 139 12.61 -15.17 -1.34
C SER A 139 12.35 -16.66 -1.63
N GLN A 140 12.24 -17.48 -0.60
CA GLN A 140 11.95 -18.89 -0.73
C GLN A 140 10.50 -19.12 -1.20
N ALA A 141 9.53 -18.36 -0.67
CA ALA A 141 8.14 -18.46 -1.13
C ALA A 141 7.98 -18.12 -2.62
N PHE A 142 8.72 -17.12 -3.13
CA PHE A 142 8.76 -16.83 -4.57
C PHE A 142 9.37 -17.96 -5.40
N LYS A 143 10.43 -18.60 -4.89
CA LYS A 143 11.07 -19.75 -5.57
C LYS A 143 10.13 -20.96 -5.62
N ASP A 144 9.52 -21.28 -4.49
CA ASP A 144 8.63 -22.44 -4.36
C ASP A 144 7.36 -22.28 -5.20
N ALA A 145 6.87 -21.04 -5.35
CA ALA A 145 5.75 -20.70 -6.22
C ALA A 145 6.11 -20.54 -7.71
N GLY A 146 7.39 -20.71 -8.08
CA GLY A 146 7.86 -20.64 -9.47
C GLY A 146 8.03 -19.23 -10.04
N TRP A 147 8.01 -18.17 -9.19
CA TRP A 147 8.19 -16.79 -9.62
C TRP A 147 9.66 -16.34 -9.68
N ALA A 148 10.60 -17.13 -9.15
CA ALA A 148 12.01 -16.80 -9.22
C ALA A 148 12.56 -17.05 -10.65
N ILE A 149 13.19 -16.02 -11.21
CA ILE A 149 13.84 -16.05 -12.52
C ILE A 149 15.34 -16.01 -12.33
N ASN A 150 16.08 -16.83 -13.09
CA ASN A 150 17.52 -16.76 -13.10
C ASN A 150 17.97 -15.49 -13.84
N ARG A 151 18.83 -14.73 -13.21
CA ARG A 151 19.34 -13.47 -13.76
C ARG A 151 20.03 -13.62 -15.11
N THR A 152 20.65 -14.77 -15.37
CA THR A 152 21.33 -15.06 -16.66
C THR A 152 20.35 -15.21 -17.83
N GLU A 153 19.05 -15.43 -17.57
CA GLU A 153 18.03 -15.51 -18.59
C GLU A 153 17.47 -14.12 -18.99
N VAL A 154 17.89 -13.06 -18.28
CA VAL A 154 17.39 -11.69 -18.49
C VAL A 154 18.47 -10.84 -19.14
N GLN A 155 18.18 -10.32 -20.32
CA GLN A 155 19.04 -9.38 -21.02
C GLN A 155 18.56 -7.96 -20.71
N LEU A 156 19.48 -7.11 -20.20
CA LEU A 156 19.20 -5.71 -19.90
C LEU A 156 19.35 -4.87 -21.17
N GLY A 157 18.43 -3.96 -21.39
CA GLY A 157 18.40 -3.04 -22.53
C GLY A 157 18.50 -1.58 -22.09
N LYS A 158 17.74 -0.70 -22.76
CA LYS A 158 17.75 0.74 -22.51
C LYS A 158 16.98 1.12 -21.24
N SER A 159 17.40 2.19 -20.58
CA SER A 159 16.61 2.81 -19.49
C SER A 159 15.31 3.37 -20.03
N LEU A 160 14.22 3.11 -19.33
CA LEU A 160 12.87 3.65 -19.59
C LEU A 160 12.55 4.84 -18.69
N GLY A 161 13.27 4.97 -17.58
CA GLY A 161 13.07 6.04 -16.60
C GLY A 161 13.43 5.62 -15.18
N LYS A 162 12.99 6.43 -14.21
CA LYS A 162 13.13 6.15 -12.79
C LYS A 162 11.76 5.90 -12.17
N GLY A 163 11.61 4.78 -11.49
CA GLY A 163 10.46 4.48 -10.63
C GLY A 163 10.73 4.88 -9.17
N GLU A 164 9.78 4.62 -8.30
CA GLU A 164 9.84 4.94 -6.87
C GLU A 164 11.06 4.30 -6.18
N PHE A 165 11.40 3.07 -6.53
CA PHE A 165 12.48 2.30 -5.89
C PHE A 165 13.80 2.29 -6.65
N GLY A 166 13.86 2.84 -7.87
CA GLY A 166 15.07 2.84 -8.68
C GLY A 166 14.81 2.90 -10.18
N ASP A 167 15.77 2.39 -10.95
CA ASP A 167 15.71 2.46 -12.40
C ASP A 167 14.68 1.46 -12.97
N VAL A 168 13.96 1.90 -14.01
CA VAL A 168 13.12 1.05 -14.85
C VAL A 168 13.82 0.85 -16.18
N ILE A 169 14.02 -0.40 -16.58
CA ILE A 169 14.83 -0.80 -17.73
C ILE A 169 13.99 -1.68 -18.64
N GLN A 170 14.08 -1.46 -19.95
CA GLN A 170 13.59 -2.42 -20.93
C GLN A 170 14.55 -3.62 -20.96
N GLY A 171 14.02 -4.82 -21.03
CA GLY A 171 14.83 -6.02 -21.16
C GLY A 171 14.20 -7.05 -22.08
N VAL A 172 14.88 -8.18 -22.22
CA VAL A 172 14.38 -9.36 -22.93
C VAL A 172 14.48 -10.57 -22.01
N TYR A 173 13.37 -11.29 -21.87
CA TYR A 173 13.30 -12.56 -21.16
C TYR A 173 12.65 -13.62 -22.06
N ARG A 174 13.35 -14.72 -22.31
CA ARG A 174 12.90 -15.79 -23.21
C ARG A 174 12.36 -15.29 -24.56
N GLY A 175 13.07 -14.32 -25.18
CA GLY A 175 12.72 -13.75 -26.48
C GLY A 175 11.57 -12.73 -26.45
N ARG A 176 11.01 -12.37 -25.28
CA ARG A 176 9.95 -11.39 -25.13
C ARG A 176 10.46 -10.11 -24.47
N LEU A 177 9.98 -8.96 -24.93
CA LEU A 177 10.23 -7.69 -24.27
C LEU A 177 9.57 -7.67 -22.90
N VAL A 178 10.31 -7.18 -21.92
CA VAL A 178 9.89 -7.05 -20.52
C VAL A 178 10.28 -5.68 -19.96
N ALA A 179 9.58 -5.25 -18.92
CA ALA A 179 9.99 -4.11 -18.10
C ALA A 179 10.63 -4.65 -16.82
N ILE A 180 11.74 -4.06 -16.41
CA ILE A 180 12.54 -4.48 -15.27
C ILE A 180 12.64 -3.31 -14.31
N LYS A 181 11.99 -3.42 -13.16
CA LYS A 181 12.22 -2.50 -12.04
C LYS A 181 13.43 -3.00 -11.25
N SER A 182 14.40 -2.14 -11.01
CA SER A 182 15.67 -2.48 -10.33
C SER A 182 15.78 -1.75 -9.00
N LEU A 183 16.10 -2.46 -7.94
CA LEU A 183 16.41 -1.90 -6.63
C LEU A 183 17.86 -2.21 -6.25
N LYS A 184 18.67 -1.16 -6.06
CA LYS A 184 20.10 -1.25 -5.70
C LYS A 184 20.37 -1.31 -4.20
N ASP A 185 19.37 -1.03 -3.36
CA ASP A 185 19.52 -0.97 -1.91
C ASP A 185 18.85 -2.18 -1.26
N THR A 186 19.59 -2.92 -0.45
CA THR A 186 19.16 -4.15 0.23
C THR A 186 18.50 -3.90 1.61
N SER A 187 18.26 -2.64 1.99
CA SER A 187 17.70 -2.24 3.28
C SER A 187 16.16 -2.34 3.32
N LYS A 188 15.51 -1.53 4.14
CA LYS A 188 14.04 -1.47 4.29
C LYS A 188 13.26 -1.32 2.97
N ALA A 189 13.87 -0.69 1.95
CA ALA A 189 13.26 -0.54 0.62
C ALA A 189 13.08 -1.89 -0.09
N ALA A 190 13.94 -2.87 0.16
CA ALA A 190 13.82 -4.21 -0.43
C ALA A 190 12.52 -4.92 -0.01
N GLN A 191 12.11 -4.78 1.24
CA GLN A 191 10.86 -5.38 1.72
C GLN A 191 9.63 -4.77 1.06
N GLN A 192 9.59 -3.44 0.91
CA GLN A 192 8.49 -2.76 0.21
C GLN A 192 8.46 -3.12 -1.28
N PHE A 193 9.63 -3.19 -1.90
CA PHE A 193 9.81 -3.56 -3.30
C PHE A 193 9.31 -4.98 -3.58
N LEU A 194 9.68 -5.95 -2.74
CA LEU A 194 9.21 -7.32 -2.87
C LEU A 194 7.74 -7.50 -2.47
N ALA A 195 7.22 -6.66 -1.57
CA ALA A 195 5.80 -6.65 -1.24
C ALA A 195 4.94 -6.26 -2.46
N GLU A 196 5.40 -5.36 -3.32
CA GLU A 196 4.74 -5.06 -4.60
C GLU A 196 4.65 -6.32 -5.48
N ALA A 197 5.75 -7.02 -5.67
CA ALA A 197 5.76 -8.26 -6.44
C ALA A 197 4.85 -9.34 -5.83
N SER A 198 4.82 -9.44 -4.51
CA SER A 198 3.96 -10.40 -3.80
C SER A 198 2.47 -10.16 -4.06
N VAL A 199 2.02 -8.89 -4.04
CA VAL A 199 0.63 -8.56 -4.44
C VAL A 199 0.37 -9.00 -5.89
N MET A 200 1.33 -8.73 -6.79
CA MET A 200 1.20 -9.07 -8.20
C MET A 200 1.11 -10.58 -8.46
N THR A 201 1.68 -11.43 -7.60
CA THR A 201 1.54 -12.89 -7.74
C THR A 201 0.11 -13.38 -7.54
N ALA A 202 -0.70 -12.64 -6.78
CA ALA A 202 -2.07 -13.00 -6.42
C ALA A 202 -3.12 -12.47 -7.42
N VAL A 203 -2.73 -11.64 -8.39
CA VAL A 203 -3.63 -11.00 -9.33
C VAL A 203 -3.29 -11.36 -10.78
N SER A 204 -4.31 -11.63 -11.58
CA SER A 204 -4.19 -11.86 -13.02
C SER A 204 -5.46 -11.37 -13.72
N HIS A 205 -5.34 -10.29 -14.51
CA HIS A 205 -6.45 -9.68 -15.23
C HIS A 205 -5.93 -8.96 -16.47
N PRO A 206 -6.65 -8.94 -17.61
CA PRO A 206 -6.22 -8.25 -18.83
C PRO A 206 -5.91 -6.76 -18.66
N ASN A 207 -6.52 -6.11 -17.67
CA ASN A 207 -6.34 -4.69 -17.38
C ASN A 207 -5.50 -4.40 -16.12
N LEU A 208 -4.70 -5.37 -15.69
CA LEU A 208 -3.65 -5.22 -14.69
C LEU A 208 -2.31 -5.63 -15.29
N VAL A 209 -1.26 -4.86 -15.00
CA VAL A 209 0.10 -5.19 -15.45
C VAL A 209 0.54 -6.50 -14.80
N GLN A 210 0.92 -7.47 -15.63
CA GLN A 210 1.23 -8.82 -15.21
C GLN A 210 2.67 -8.95 -14.73
N LEU A 211 2.87 -9.57 -13.56
CA LEU A 211 4.17 -10.03 -13.10
C LEU A 211 4.65 -11.21 -13.97
N ILE A 212 5.91 -11.19 -14.37
CA ILE A 212 6.58 -12.30 -15.04
C ILE A 212 7.45 -13.05 -14.03
N GLY A 213 8.12 -12.33 -13.13
CA GLY A 213 8.87 -12.95 -12.05
C GLY A 213 9.82 -12.00 -11.35
N VAL A 214 10.62 -12.55 -10.46
CA VAL A 214 11.57 -11.80 -9.62
C VAL A 214 12.96 -12.44 -9.74
N CYS A 215 14.00 -11.61 -9.98
CA CYS A 215 15.39 -12.03 -9.85
C CYS A 215 15.92 -11.56 -8.50
N PHE A 216 16.32 -12.52 -7.68
CA PHE A 216 16.99 -12.23 -6.41
C PHE A 216 18.49 -12.02 -6.63
N GLY A 217 19.09 -11.13 -5.86
CA GLY A 217 20.49 -10.74 -5.93
C GLY A 217 20.64 -9.25 -5.70
N ASP A 218 21.82 -8.71 -5.98
CA ASP A 218 22.10 -7.28 -5.93
C ASP A 218 22.43 -6.76 -7.34
N PRO A 219 21.57 -5.89 -7.88
CA PRO A 219 20.25 -5.43 -7.43
C PRO A 219 19.14 -6.49 -7.60
N ILE A 220 18.03 -6.36 -6.81
CA ILE A 220 16.80 -7.15 -7.00
C ILE A 220 16.07 -6.62 -8.23
N PHE A 221 15.52 -7.54 -9.06
CA PHE A 221 14.65 -7.16 -10.19
C PHE A 221 13.24 -7.68 -10.01
N ILE A 222 12.25 -6.82 -10.23
CA ILE A 222 10.86 -7.21 -10.52
C ILE A 222 10.67 -7.09 -12.03
N ILE A 223 10.26 -8.19 -12.65
CA ILE A 223 10.08 -8.31 -14.09
C ILE A 223 8.60 -8.38 -14.40
N THR A 224 8.12 -7.45 -15.23
CA THR A 224 6.74 -7.36 -15.65
C THR A 224 6.61 -7.38 -17.18
N GLU A 225 5.40 -7.57 -17.67
CA GLU A 225 5.12 -7.37 -19.09
C GLU A 225 5.52 -5.96 -19.53
N PHE A 226 5.97 -5.83 -20.79
CA PHE A 226 6.37 -4.56 -21.36
C PHE A 226 5.17 -3.80 -21.93
N MET A 227 5.02 -2.55 -21.52
CA MET A 227 3.93 -1.68 -21.94
C MET A 227 4.47 -0.63 -22.92
N ALA A 228 4.35 -0.92 -24.23
CA ALA A 228 5.08 -0.23 -25.30
C ALA A 228 4.75 1.25 -25.44
N LYS A 229 3.51 1.67 -25.13
CA LYS A 229 3.08 3.08 -25.21
C LYS A 229 3.32 3.88 -23.92
N GLY A 230 3.88 3.25 -22.87
CA GLY A 230 4.25 3.91 -21.64
C GLY A 230 3.07 4.34 -20.77
N SER A 231 3.25 5.37 -19.94
CA SER A 231 2.22 5.82 -19.02
C SER A 231 1.07 6.54 -19.76
N LEU A 232 -0.16 6.31 -19.27
CA LEU A 232 -1.36 6.95 -19.81
C LEU A 232 -1.25 8.48 -19.75
N VAL A 233 -0.73 9.04 -18.66
CA VAL A 233 -0.62 10.49 -18.50
C VAL A 233 0.31 11.11 -19.56
N ASP A 234 1.45 10.47 -19.85
CA ASP A 234 2.38 10.96 -20.87
C ASP A 234 1.82 10.77 -22.29
N TYR A 235 1.13 9.66 -22.52
CA TYR A 235 0.43 9.41 -23.76
C TYR A 235 -0.65 10.47 -24.03
N LEU A 236 -1.47 10.81 -23.03
CA LEU A 236 -2.49 11.86 -23.13
C LEU A 236 -1.87 13.23 -23.43
N ARG A 237 -0.80 13.60 -22.71
CA ARG A 237 -0.12 14.90 -22.89
C ARG A 237 0.56 15.04 -24.24
N SER A 238 1.17 13.96 -24.73
CA SER A 238 1.89 13.98 -26.00
C SER A 238 0.97 13.97 -27.23
N ARG A 239 -0.22 13.36 -27.13
CA ARG A 239 -1.16 13.22 -28.25
C ARG A 239 -2.25 14.28 -28.24
N GLY A 240 -2.78 14.57 -27.07
CA GLY A 240 -3.81 15.59 -26.89
C GLY A 240 -5.13 15.30 -27.59
N ARG A 241 -6.01 16.29 -27.56
CA ARG A 241 -7.38 16.24 -28.08
C ARG A 241 -7.47 16.03 -29.60
N SER A 242 -6.44 16.40 -30.32
CA SER A 242 -6.43 16.25 -31.79
C SER A 242 -6.27 14.81 -32.26
N VAL A 243 -5.77 13.94 -31.43
CA VAL A 243 -5.49 12.53 -31.73
C VAL A 243 -6.37 11.57 -30.93
N ILE A 244 -6.56 11.85 -29.64
CA ILE A 244 -7.30 10.99 -28.75
C ILE A 244 -8.78 11.36 -28.80
N THR A 245 -9.60 10.42 -29.23
CA THR A 245 -11.05 10.60 -29.37
C THR A 245 -11.79 10.35 -28.06
N THR A 246 -13.06 10.74 -27.98
CA THR A 246 -13.95 10.38 -26.86
C THR A 246 -14.08 8.87 -26.72
N SER A 247 -14.11 8.14 -27.83
CA SER A 247 -14.16 6.67 -27.85
C SER A 247 -12.90 6.05 -27.23
N ASP A 248 -11.71 6.61 -27.51
CA ASP A 248 -10.46 6.16 -26.91
C ASP A 248 -10.47 6.38 -25.38
N ASN A 249 -10.87 7.58 -24.94
CA ASN A 249 -10.99 7.91 -23.53
C ASN A 249 -11.97 6.97 -22.80
N LEU A 250 -13.09 6.66 -23.44
CA LEU A 250 -14.08 5.75 -22.90
C LEU A 250 -13.53 4.32 -22.81
N GLN A 251 -12.80 3.88 -23.85
CA GLN A 251 -12.14 2.55 -23.82
C GLN A 251 -11.12 2.47 -22.69
N PHE A 252 -10.29 3.49 -22.48
CA PHE A 252 -9.37 3.54 -21.34
C PHE A 252 -10.11 3.52 -20.01
N SER A 253 -11.21 4.29 -19.89
CA SER A 253 -12.05 4.30 -18.69
C SER A 253 -12.61 2.91 -18.36
N CYS A 254 -13.14 2.19 -19.36
CA CYS A 254 -13.64 0.83 -19.20
C CYS A 254 -12.52 -0.15 -18.80
N ASN A 255 -11.36 -0.08 -19.45
CA ASN A 255 -10.22 -0.94 -19.14
C ASN A 255 -9.76 -0.76 -17.68
N ILE A 256 -9.56 0.48 -17.24
CA ILE A 256 -9.12 0.80 -15.88
C ILE A 256 -10.17 0.32 -14.86
N CYS A 257 -11.44 0.64 -15.13
CA CYS A 257 -12.55 0.25 -14.26
C CYS A 257 -12.69 -1.28 -14.13
N ALA A 258 -12.48 -2.03 -15.21
CA ALA A 258 -12.49 -3.49 -15.20
C ALA A 258 -11.35 -4.08 -14.35
N GLY A 259 -10.15 -3.53 -14.46
CA GLY A 259 -9.01 -3.89 -13.59
C GLY A 259 -9.31 -3.61 -12.13
N MET A 260 -9.89 -2.45 -11.83
CA MET A 260 -10.26 -2.07 -10.45
C MET A 260 -11.43 -2.90 -9.89
N ALA A 261 -12.41 -3.26 -10.72
CA ALA A 261 -13.49 -4.16 -10.33
C ALA A 261 -12.96 -5.56 -9.97
N TYR A 262 -11.94 -6.02 -10.68
CA TYR A 262 -11.25 -7.27 -10.34
C TYR A 262 -10.53 -7.16 -8.99
N LEU A 263 -9.78 -6.08 -8.73
CA LEU A 263 -9.12 -5.85 -7.43
C LEU A 263 -10.15 -5.78 -6.30
N GLU A 264 -11.26 -5.06 -6.50
CA GLU A 264 -12.39 -5.00 -5.55
C GLU A 264 -12.94 -6.41 -5.22
N SER A 265 -13.11 -7.28 -6.23
CA SER A 265 -13.56 -8.66 -6.05
C SER A 265 -12.58 -9.53 -5.24
N LYS A 266 -11.31 -9.13 -5.17
CA LYS A 266 -10.25 -9.77 -4.39
C LYS A 266 -10.02 -9.12 -3.04
N ASN A 267 -10.85 -8.14 -2.64
CA ASN A 267 -10.67 -7.32 -1.44
C ASN A 267 -9.32 -6.60 -1.36
N LEU A 268 -8.75 -6.25 -2.52
CA LEU A 268 -7.50 -5.51 -2.63
C LEU A 268 -7.80 -4.03 -2.86
N VAL A 269 -7.09 -3.17 -2.14
CA VAL A 269 -7.14 -1.72 -2.25
C VAL A 269 -5.84 -1.23 -2.86
N HIS A 270 -5.91 -0.48 -3.95
CA HIS A 270 -4.73 -0.02 -4.69
C HIS A 270 -3.98 1.11 -3.98
N ARG A 271 -4.72 2.09 -3.44
CA ARG A 271 -4.26 3.25 -2.66
C ARG A 271 -3.50 4.33 -3.44
N ASP A 272 -3.09 4.10 -4.67
CA ASP A 272 -2.40 5.08 -5.52
C ASP A 272 -2.91 5.07 -6.97
N LEU A 273 -4.23 4.99 -7.16
CA LEU A 273 -4.82 5.02 -8.49
C LEU A 273 -4.76 6.43 -9.08
N ALA A 274 -4.03 6.58 -10.18
CA ALA A 274 -3.84 7.82 -10.92
C ALA A 274 -3.43 7.52 -12.36
N ALA A 275 -3.57 8.47 -13.28
CA ALA A 275 -3.20 8.27 -14.68
C ALA A 275 -1.71 7.96 -14.90
N ARG A 276 -0.82 8.40 -13.99
CA ARG A 276 0.61 8.05 -14.01
C ARG A 276 0.88 6.56 -13.74
N ASN A 277 -0.04 5.89 -13.02
CA ASN A 277 0.03 4.48 -12.64
C ASN A 277 -0.83 3.58 -13.55
N VAL A 278 -1.22 4.08 -14.69
CA VAL A 278 -1.84 3.31 -15.78
C VAL A 278 -0.89 3.29 -16.95
N LEU A 279 -0.63 2.11 -17.48
CA LEU A 279 0.25 1.89 -18.62
C LEU A 279 -0.56 1.42 -19.84
N LEU A 280 -0.05 1.69 -21.03
CA LEU A 280 -0.68 1.30 -22.28
C LEU A 280 0.17 0.26 -23.02
N SER A 281 -0.47 -0.83 -23.42
CA SER A 281 0.14 -1.85 -24.29
C SER A 281 0.36 -1.33 -25.71
N GLU A 282 1.02 -2.13 -26.54
CA GLU A 282 1.21 -1.80 -27.98
C GLU A 282 -0.14 -1.64 -28.71
N GLU A 283 -1.11 -2.47 -28.36
CA GLU A 283 -2.47 -2.44 -28.93
C GLU A 283 -3.32 -1.28 -28.38
N GLY A 284 -2.85 -0.59 -27.36
CA GLY A 284 -3.57 0.51 -26.70
C GLY A 284 -4.49 0.08 -25.56
N THR A 285 -4.32 -1.14 -25.03
CA THR A 285 -5.04 -1.58 -23.85
C THR A 285 -4.48 -0.91 -22.60
N ALA A 286 -5.33 -0.25 -21.82
CA ALA A 286 -4.93 0.34 -20.54
C ALA A 286 -4.89 -0.73 -19.43
N LYS A 287 -3.80 -0.73 -18.67
CA LYS A 287 -3.59 -1.64 -17.54
C LYS A 287 -3.13 -0.86 -16.31
N VAL A 288 -3.76 -1.13 -15.19
CA VAL A 288 -3.37 -0.54 -13.90
C VAL A 288 -2.05 -1.19 -13.45
N SER A 289 -1.14 -0.37 -12.98
CA SER A 289 0.19 -0.75 -12.51
C SER A 289 0.49 -0.11 -11.15
N ASP A 290 1.69 -0.38 -10.64
CA ASP A 290 2.21 0.24 -9.41
C ASP A 290 1.46 -0.18 -8.15
N PHE A 291 1.67 -1.44 -7.77
CA PHE A 291 1.06 -2.07 -6.59
C PHE A 291 1.85 -1.85 -5.29
N GLY A 292 2.81 -0.91 -5.28
CA GLY A 292 3.68 -0.67 -4.12
C GLY A 292 2.94 -0.29 -2.86
N LEU A 293 1.78 0.38 -2.98
CA LEU A 293 0.90 0.73 -1.88
C LEU A 293 -0.32 -0.20 -1.75
N ALA A 294 -0.51 -1.14 -2.68
CA ALA A 294 -1.66 -2.04 -2.65
C ALA A 294 -1.64 -2.96 -1.42
N ARG A 295 -2.80 -3.14 -0.77
CA ARG A 295 -2.97 -3.94 0.45
C ARG A 295 -4.37 -4.55 0.49
N GLU A 296 -4.54 -5.57 1.33
CA GLU A 296 -5.87 -6.07 1.70
C GLU A 296 -6.68 -5.01 2.48
N MET A 297 -8.02 -5.07 2.37
CA MET A 297 -8.93 -4.06 2.88
C MET A 297 -8.84 -3.80 4.41
N ASN A 298 -8.35 -4.77 5.19
CA ASN A 298 -8.22 -4.66 6.65
C ASN A 298 -6.87 -4.11 7.13
N PHE A 299 -6.06 -3.55 6.23
CA PHE A 299 -4.73 -3.04 6.55
C PHE A 299 -4.77 -1.54 6.81
N ASP A 300 -4.95 -1.15 8.06
CA ASP A 300 -5.36 0.20 8.49
C ASP A 300 -4.24 1.24 8.64
N LYS A 301 -3.05 1.13 8.05
CA LYS A 301 -2.07 2.24 8.14
C LYS A 301 -1.06 2.26 6.99
N LEU A 302 -0.96 3.42 6.36
CA LEU A 302 0.22 3.83 5.58
C LEU A 302 1.37 4.12 6.55
N GLU A 303 2.37 3.25 6.60
CA GLU A 303 3.63 3.56 7.26
C GLU A 303 4.47 4.47 6.36
N GLY A 304 4.52 5.76 6.72
CA GLY A 304 5.59 6.68 6.29
C GLY A 304 5.66 7.07 4.82
N GLY A 305 4.73 6.68 3.96
CA GLY A 305 4.69 7.06 2.55
C GLY A 305 4.02 8.43 2.34
N LYS A 306 4.52 9.22 1.41
CA LYS A 306 3.85 10.44 0.94
C LYS A 306 2.60 10.04 0.16
N VAL A 307 1.43 10.27 0.76
CA VAL A 307 0.15 10.06 0.10
C VAL A 307 -0.08 11.12 -0.97
N PRO A 308 -0.49 10.77 -2.19
CA PRO A 308 -0.79 11.75 -3.23
C PRO A 308 -2.11 12.49 -2.94
N VAL A 309 -2.01 13.60 -2.22
CA VAL A 309 -3.14 14.35 -1.64
C VAL A 309 -4.28 14.60 -2.66
N LYS A 310 -3.94 14.98 -3.88
CA LYS A 310 -4.93 15.34 -4.91
C LYS A 310 -5.74 14.15 -5.47
N TRP A 311 -5.29 12.94 -5.26
CA TRP A 311 -5.98 11.70 -5.71
C TRP A 311 -6.64 10.93 -4.57
N THR A 312 -6.26 11.22 -3.33
CA THR A 312 -6.68 10.44 -2.18
C THR A 312 -7.97 10.97 -1.58
N ALA A 313 -8.87 10.06 -1.23
CA ALA A 313 -10.14 10.39 -0.60
C ALA A 313 -9.96 11.07 0.77
N PRO A 314 -10.87 12.00 1.17
CA PRO A 314 -10.75 12.74 2.42
C PRO A 314 -10.63 11.86 3.67
N GLU A 315 -11.41 10.78 3.78
CA GLU A 315 -11.35 9.84 4.90
C GLU A 315 -10.02 9.08 4.97
N ALA A 316 -9.42 8.80 3.83
CA ALA A 316 -8.10 8.17 3.76
C ALA A 316 -6.99 9.13 4.19
N LEU A 317 -7.09 10.41 3.81
CA LEU A 317 -6.13 11.45 4.24
C LEU A 317 -6.26 11.78 5.72
N ARG A 318 -7.51 11.88 6.24
CA ARG A 318 -7.79 12.28 7.62
C ARG A 318 -7.56 11.17 8.64
N HIS A 319 -8.00 9.96 8.31
CA HIS A 319 -8.10 8.87 9.26
C HIS A 319 -7.28 7.64 8.87
N GLY A 320 -6.62 7.66 7.70
CA GLY A 320 -5.93 6.49 7.16
C GLY A 320 -6.87 5.37 6.71
N HIS A 321 -8.17 5.64 6.57
CA HIS A 321 -9.17 4.65 6.17
C HIS A 321 -9.15 4.45 4.65
N PHE A 322 -8.27 3.57 4.19
CA PHE A 322 -8.24 3.14 2.81
C PHE A 322 -9.19 1.96 2.59
N SER A 323 -10.00 2.05 1.56
CA SER A 323 -10.94 1.01 1.15
C SER A 323 -11.11 1.01 -0.36
N THR A 324 -11.85 0.05 -0.90
CA THR A 324 -12.26 0.08 -2.31
C THR A 324 -13.02 1.36 -2.64
N LYS A 325 -13.73 1.95 -1.67
CA LYS A 325 -14.44 3.23 -1.83
C LYS A 325 -13.49 4.43 -1.90
N SER A 326 -12.33 4.39 -1.26
CA SER A 326 -11.29 5.41 -1.46
C SER A 326 -10.63 5.28 -2.84
N ASP A 327 -10.47 4.06 -3.37
CA ASP A 327 -10.04 3.85 -4.76
C ASP A 327 -11.07 4.37 -5.77
N VAL A 328 -12.38 4.26 -5.48
CA VAL A 328 -13.44 4.85 -6.31
C VAL A 328 -13.31 6.37 -6.38
N TRP A 329 -13.01 7.04 -5.27
CA TRP A 329 -12.70 8.47 -5.28
C TRP A 329 -11.53 8.77 -6.22
N SER A 330 -10.44 8.05 -6.07
CA SER A 330 -9.24 8.21 -6.92
C SER A 330 -9.55 7.96 -8.40
N PHE A 331 -10.42 7.00 -8.70
CA PHE A 331 -10.89 6.74 -10.06
C PHE A 331 -11.64 7.94 -10.65
N GLY A 332 -12.46 8.62 -9.87
CA GLY A 332 -13.11 9.86 -10.31
C GLY A 332 -12.09 10.95 -10.66
N ILE A 333 -11.00 11.09 -9.87
CA ILE A 333 -9.89 12.01 -10.18
C ILE A 333 -9.17 11.58 -11.47
N LEU A 334 -8.93 10.28 -11.64
CA LEU A 334 -8.32 9.72 -12.85
C LEU A 334 -9.18 9.98 -14.08
N LEU A 335 -10.50 9.82 -14.01
CA LEU A 335 -11.40 10.19 -15.11
C LEU A 335 -11.25 11.67 -15.49
N TRP A 336 -11.12 12.55 -14.50
CA TRP A 336 -10.87 13.97 -14.75
C TRP A 336 -9.52 14.20 -15.45
N GLU A 337 -8.45 13.50 -15.03
CA GLU A 337 -7.15 13.53 -15.74
C GLU A 337 -7.30 13.07 -17.19
N LEU A 338 -8.02 11.98 -17.40
CA LEU A 338 -8.23 11.37 -18.71
C LEU A 338 -8.93 12.31 -19.69
N TYR A 339 -10.09 12.87 -19.28
CA TYR A 339 -10.88 13.77 -20.11
C TYR A 339 -10.32 15.19 -20.19
N SER A 340 -9.35 15.55 -19.35
CA SER A 340 -8.56 16.77 -19.46
C SER A 340 -7.23 16.58 -20.19
N TYR A 341 -7.01 15.40 -20.79
CA TYR A 341 -5.79 15.04 -21.54
C TYR A 341 -4.50 15.17 -20.69
N GLY A 342 -4.56 14.67 -19.47
CA GLY A 342 -3.40 14.58 -18.57
C GLY A 342 -3.10 15.86 -17.79
N ARG A 343 -4.05 16.78 -17.64
CA ARG A 343 -3.85 17.96 -16.78
C ARG A 343 -3.77 17.55 -15.31
N PRO A 344 -2.93 18.25 -14.51
CA PRO A 344 -2.90 18.04 -13.07
C PRO A 344 -4.27 18.37 -12.45
N PRO A 345 -4.80 17.52 -11.54
CA PRO A 345 -6.07 17.77 -10.86
C PRO A 345 -5.98 18.97 -9.92
N TYR A 346 -7.15 19.53 -9.61
CA TYR A 346 -7.30 20.75 -8.80
C TYR A 346 -6.40 21.89 -9.29
N PRO A 347 -6.55 22.31 -10.58
CA PRO A 347 -5.75 23.41 -11.11
C PRO A 347 -5.97 24.67 -10.26
N ARG A 348 -4.89 25.39 -9.93
CA ARG A 348 -4.87 26.62 -9.13
C ARG A 348 -5.24 26.45 -7.63
N VAL A 349 -5.48 25.22 -7.13
CA VAL A 349 -5.67 24.98 -5.68
C VAL A 349 -4.35 24.49 -5.10
N PRO A 350 -3.78 25.19 -4.10
CA PRO A 350 -2.61 24.71 -3.38
C PRO A 350 -2.87 23.35 -2.73
N ILE A 351 -1.86 22.47 -2.71
CA ILE A 351 -2.01 21.11 -2.17
C ILE A 351 -2.52 21.12 -0.73
N ALA A 352 -2.05 22.07 0.09
CA ALA A 352 -2.46 22.21 1.49
C ALA A 352 -3.97 22.51 1.66
N ASP A 353 -4.58 23.13 0.66
CA ASP A 353 -5.96 23.61 0.74
C ASP A 353 -6.97 22.62 0.12
N VAL A 354 -6.49 21.62 -0.64
CA VAL A 354 -7.36 20.69 -1.39
C VAL A 354 -8.37 19.99 -0.48
N VAL A 355 -7.90 19.41 0.63
CA VAL A 355 -8.76 18.66 1.54
C VAL A 355 -9.86 19.54 2.13
N ALA A 356 -9.49 20.73 2.63
CA ALA A 356 -10.43 21.66 3.21
C ALA A 356 -11.49 22.17 2.20
N HIS A 357 -11.08 22.40 0.96
CA HIS A 357 -12.01 22.79 -0.12
C HIS A 357 -13.01 21.67 -0.45
N VAL A 358 -12.50 20.44 -0.58
CA VAL A 358 -13.30 19.26 -0.89
C VAL A 358 -14.32 18.97 0.21
N GLU A 359 -13.95 19.07 1.47
CA GLU A 359 -14.83 18.88 2.62
C GLU A 359 -15.94 19.94 2.72
N LYS A 360 -15.65 21.17 2.26
CA LYS A 360 -16.63 22.25 2.12
C LYS A 360 -17.55 22.09 0.89
N GLY A 361 -17.42 21.01 0.15
CA GLY A 361 -18.25 20.68 -1.01
C GLY A 361 -17.68 21.08 -2.36
N TYR A 362 -16.47 21.64 -2.43
CA TYR A 362 -15.83 21.93 -3.71
C TYR A 362 -15.58 20.64 -4.50
N ARG A 363 -15.90 20.68 -5.79
CA ARG A 363 -15.55 19.64 -6.78
C ARG A 363 -15.00 20.32 -8.02
N MET A 364 -14.11 19.63 -8.73
CA MET A 364 -13.60 20.14 -10.01
C MET A 364 -14.72 20.23 -11.05
N GLU A 365 -14.72 21.30 -11.82
CA GLU A 365 -15.61 21.45 -12.97
C GLU A 365 -15.30 20.40 -14.06
N PRO A 366 -16.28 20.04 -14.91
CA PRO A 366 -16.03 19.12 -16.00
C PRO A 366 -14.92 19.65 -16.92
N PRO A 367 -14.00 18.79 -17.36
CA PRO A 367 -13.08 19.18 -18.42
C PRO A 367 -13.82 19.60 -19.68
N GLU A 368 -13.23 20.52 -20.42
CA GLU A 368 -13.83 21.00 -21.69
C GLU A 368 -14.07 19.83 -22.66
N GLY A 369 -15.29 19.70 -23.17
CA GLY A 369 -15.69 18.61 -24.05
C GLY A 369 -15.90 17.26 -23.38
N CYS A 370 -15.89 17.21 -22.05
CA CYS A 370 -16.23 15.99 -21.31
C CYS A 370 -17.74 15.70 -21.44
N PRO A 371 -18.14 14.47 -21.82
CA PRO A 371 -19.54 14.08 -21.87
C PRO A 371 -20.21 14.22 -20.48
N GLU A 372 -21.48 14.63 -20.48
CA GLU A 372 -22.23 14.83 -19.25
C GLU A 372 -22.38 13.55 -18.43
N ASP A 373 -22.59 12.40 -19.09
CA ASP A 373 -22.65 11.09 -18.45
C ASP A 373 -21.37 10.77 -17.69
N ILE A 374 -20.21 11.06 -18.28
CA ILE A 374 -18.88 10.83 -17.65
C ILE A 374 -18.70 11.77 -16.46
N TYR A 375 -19.08 13.03 -16.58
CA TYR A 375 -19.00 13.94 -15.44
C TYR A 375 -19.97 13.56 -14.33
N SER A 376 -21.13 13.01 -14.65
CA SER A 376 -22.04 12.44 -13.67
C SER A 376 -21.40 11.27 -12.89
N ILE A 377 -20.70 10.37 -13.59
CA ILE A 377 -19.91 9.31 -12.97
C ILE A 377 -18.83 9.88 -12.02
N MET A 378 -18.10 10.92 -12.46
CA MET A 378 -17.10 11.59 -11.59
C MET A 378 -17.75 12.09 -10.29
N LYS A 379 -18.92 12.73 -10.36
CA LYS A 379 -19.66 13.24 -9.21
C LYS A 379 -20.12 12.11 -8.27
N GLU A 380 -20.53 10.96 -8.80
CA GLU A 380 -20.84 9.78 -8.00
C GLU A 380 -19.59 9.26 -7.26
N CYS A 381 -18.43 9.23 -7.93
CA CYS A 381 -17.15 8.85 -7.32
C CYS A 381 -16.73 9.81 -6.18
N TRP A 382 -17.09 11.09 -6.27
CA TRP A 382 -16.70 12.12 -5.31
C TRP A 382 -17.75 12.39 -4.23
N GLN A 383 -18.62 11.43 -3.91
CA GLN A 383 -19.49 11.53 -2.75
C GLN A 383 -18.63 11.56 -1.47
N LEU A 384 -18.95 12.50 -0.56
CA LEU A 384 -18.17 12.68 0.66
C LEU A 384 -18.26 11.43 1.56
N VAL A 385 -19.45 10.84 1.65
CA VAL A 385 -19.71 9.61 2.39
C VAL A 385 -19.25 8.41 1.53
N PRO A 386 -18.27 7.61 1.97
CA PRO A 386 -17.73 6.51 1.16
C PRO A 386 -18.79 5.50 0.69
N ASP A 387 -19.74 5.13 1.54
CA ASP A 387 -20.78 4.15 1.22
C ASP A 387 -21.77 4.64 0.14
N LYS A 388 -21.84 5.95 -0.11
CA LYS A 388 -22.64 6.51 -1.21
C LYS A 388 -21.95 6.44 -2.56
N ARG A 389 -20.64 6.16 -2.59
CA ARG A 389 -19.89 5.94 -3.83
C ARG A 389 -20.27 4.58 -4.41
N PRO A 390 -20.49 4.47 -5.73
CA PRO A 390 -20.78 3.19 -6.37
C PRO A 390 -19.60 2.22 -6.24
N ALA A 391 -19.85 0.91 -6.35
CA ALA A 391 -18.83 -0.10 -6.51
C ALA A 391 -18.27 -0.06 -7.94
N PHE A 392 -17.03 -0.52 -8.15
CA PHE A 392 -16.42 -0.55 -9.48
C PHE A 392 -17.22 -1.39 -10.49
N LYS A 393 -17.84 -2.47 -10.04
CA LYS A 393 -18.73 -3.27 -10.90
C LYS A 393 -19.89 -2.43 -11.47
N LYS A 394 -20.50 -1.55 -10.66
CA LYS A 394 -21.58 -0.66 -11.11
C LYS A 394 -21.05 0.41 -12.06
N LEU A 395 -19.90 1.01 -11.73
CA LEU A 395 -19.25 2.01 -12.59
C LEU A 395 -18.90 1.43 -13.96
N LEU A 396 -18.39 0.21 -14.02
CA LEU A 396 -18.08 -0.47 -15.26
C LEU A 396 -19.33 -0.63 -16.13
N GLN A 397 -20.44 -1.06 -15.55
CA GLN A 397 -21.71 -1.19 -16.26
C GLN A 397 -22.20 0.16 -16.81
N GLN A 398 -22.08 1.25 -16.04
CA GLN A 398 -22.44 2.59 -16.50
C GLN A 398 -21.58 3.02 -17.71
N LEU A 399 -20.26 2.80 -17.65
CA LEU A 399 -19.33 3.12 -18.73
C LEU A 399 -19.61 2.28 -20.00
N GLU A 400 -19.90 1.00 -19.83
CA GLU A 400 -20.25 0.10 -20.95
C GLU A 400 -21.58 0.47 -21.59
N ASN A 401 -22.58 0.84 -20.79
CA ASN A 401 -23.84 1.34 -21.30
C ASN A 401 -23.65 2.63 -22.11
N PHE A 402 -22.86 3.58 -21.61
CA PHE A 402 -22.54 4.79 -22.34
C PHE A 402 -21.79 4.48 -23.65
N ARG A 403 -20.87 3.51 -23.63
CA ARG A 403 -20.17 3.07 -24.84
C ARG A 403 -21.11 2.51 -25.90
N SER A 404 -22.13 1.75 -25.51
CA SER A 404 -23.11 1.18 -26.42
C SER A 404 -24.03 2.20 -27.10
N VAL A 405 -24.13 3.40 -26.54
CA VAL A 405 -24.93 4.52 -27.12
C VAL A 405 -24.09 5.37 -28.08
N LEU A 406 -22.75 5.37 -27.93
CA LEU A 406 -21.84 6.15 -28.80
C LEU A 406 -21.47 5.42 -30.10
N VAL A 407 -21.74 4.11 -30.19
CA VAL A 407 -21.57 3.31 -31.42
C VAL A 407 -22.88 3.26 -32.21
#